data_08d4a11baa689566f84006dcecd48b2b
#
_entry.id   08d4a11baa689566f84006dcecd48b2b
#
_cell.length_a   1.000
_cell.length_b   1.000
_cell.length_c   1.000
_cell.angle_alpha   90.00
_cell.angle_beta   90.00
_cell.angle_gamma   90.00
#
_symmetry.space_group_name_H-M   'P 1'
#
loop_
_entity.id
_entity.type
_entity.pdbx_description
1 polymer ?
#
loop_
_entity_poly.entity_id
_entity_poly.type
_entity_poly.pdbx_seq_one_letter_code
_entity_poly.pdbx_strand_id
1 'polypeptide(L)'
;MILIEHSVSYNLVFRVASIMVQIMPAASAQPSESALPSARDFLKLSRTHTLIPVYRTVTADLETPVSAFLRIARKPNGQPEPEAFLLESVEGGEHVGRYTFIGIEPYKKIVSRGTSIMVEENGRRRTFTGDIFAELKQALSGHTPARLPGLPPFTAGAVGFFAYDVVRQIERLPSLAADELGVPDACLMFFDQVLAFDHVKKEIHLIVTADLTREPSGAAAQAYARAVKRLNRLAARLARPLPAPGKPRTGPARLKLTARTSKPAFLKSVLRAKQYIASGDVFQCVLSQRFDCVPGVDAFAIYRALRIVNPSPYMYFLRFEGQGQGSGIRDQGSARQGTGNRDQGSANKNSRHKRSSDPCSPIPDPCFIVGSSPELLVRVHGRKVEYRPIAGTRPRSADEAEDRALEADLRADEKEVAEHVMLVDLGRNDVGRVSEFGSVKVKDLMFVERYSHVMHLVSSLEGKLKPELEPIDAFRACFPAGTLSGAPKIRAMEIIEELEPARRGIYGGSILYADFSGNLDSCIAIRTLFLNGEQGHIQAGAGIVADSVPESEFAECANKARAVVRAIERARNS
;
A
#
# COMPACT_ATOMS: atom_id res chain seq x y z
N MET A 1 6.37 -59.55 -46.43
CA MET A 1 5.94 -58.88 -47.64
C MET A 1 4.66 -58.10 -47.24
N ILE A 2 4.55 -56.86 -47.08
CA ILE A 2 5.17 -55.61 -47.48
C ILE A 2 4.99 -54.60 -46.30
N LEU A 3 6.09 -54.06 -45.86
CA LEU A 3 6.12 -52.81 -45.03
C LEU A 3 6.78 -51.80 -45.96
N ILE A 4 6.11 -50.70 -46.32
CA ILE A 4 6.70 -49.43 -46.76
C ILE A 4 5.59 -48.37 -46.81
N GLU A 5 5.97 -47.16 -46.31
CA GLU A 5 5.40 -45.84 -46.52
C GLU A 5 4.24 -45.34 -45.66
N HIS A 6 4.63 -44.58 -44.64
CA HIS A 6 3.97 -43.32 -44.27
C HIS A 6 4.94 -42.47 -43.43
N SER A 7 5.86 -41.78 -44.08
CA SER A 7 6.73 -40.80 -43.40
C SER A 7 6.99 -39.53 -44.23
N VAL A 8 5.95 -38.94 -44.84
CA VAL A 8 6.10 -37.66 -45.58
C VAL A 8 5.07 -36.58 -45.23
N SER A 9 4.10 -36.84 -44.36
CA SER A 9 3.01 -35.87 -44.14
C SER A 9 3.15 -34.95 -42.92
N TYR A 10 4.15 -35.08 -42.05
CA TYR A 10 4.24 -34.28 -40.84
C TYR A 10 5.05 -32.98 -40.96
N ASN A 11 5.88 -32.83 -42.00
CA ASN A 11 6.72 -31.62 -42.14
C ASN A 11 6.07 -30.47 -42.92
N LEU A 12 4.91 -30.66 -43.54
CA LEU A 12 4.22 -29.59 -44.29
C LEU A 12 3.23 -28.81 -43.40
N VAL A 13 2.66 -29.43 -42.36
CA VAL A 13 1.71 -28.80 -41.47
C VAL A 13 2.39 -27.81 -40.48
N PHE A 14 3.63 -28.09 -40.07
CA PHE A 14 4.39 -27.20 -39.20
C PHE A 14 4.95 -25.95 -39.91
N ARG A 15 5.16 -25.96 -41.22
CA ARG A 15 5.61 -24.77 -41.97
C ARG A 15 4.48 -23.80 -42.32
N VAL A 16 3.24 -24.26 -42.43
CA VAL A 16 2.08 -23.39 -42.67
C VAL A 16 1.62 -22.72 -41.36
N ALA A 17 1.74 -23.38 -40.21
CA ALA A 17 1.44 -22.79 -38.91
C ALA A 17 2.45 -21.69 -38.49
N SER A 18 3.72 -21.80 -38.90
CA SER A 18 4.73 -20.77 -38.60
C SER A 18 4.64 -19.52 -39.48
N ILE A 19 3.97 -19.58 -40.62
CA ILE A 19 3.78 -18.41 -41.52
C ILE A 19 2.49 -17.64 -41.20
N MET A 20 1.49 -18.28 -40.58
CA MET A 20 0.25 -17.60 -40.18
C MET A 20 0.33 -16.88 -38.84
N VAL A 21 1.36 -17.09 -38.03
CA VAL A 21 1.57 -16.32 -36.76
C VAL A 21 2.25 -14.96 -36.99
N GLN A 22 2.71 -14.67 -38.20
CA GLN A 22 3.46 -13.46 -38.51
C GLN A 22 2.66 -12.34 -39.20
N ILE A 23 1.37 -12.52 -39.47
CA ILE A 23 0.52 -11.48 -40.11
C ILE A 23 -0.86 -11.43 -39.38
N MET A 24 -0.87 -11.16 -38.10
CA MET A 24 -1.97 -10.43 -37.49
C MET A 24 -1.38 -9.14 -36.96
N PRO A 25 -1.72 -7.97 -37.52
CA PRO A 25 -1.45 -6.73 -36.83
C PRO A 25 -2.18 -6.84 -35.49
N ALA A 26 -1.46 -6.56 -34.40
CA ALA A 26 -2.09 -6.36 -33.11
C ALA A 26 -3.32 -5.47 -33.35
N ALA A 27 -4.49 -5.97 -33.00
CA ALA A 27 -5.71 -5.20 -33.07
C ALA A 27 -5.45 -3.93 -32.28
N SER A 28 -5.18 -2.84 -33.01
CA SER A 28 -5.05 -1.53 -32.46
C SER A 28 -6.39 -1.26 -31.80
N ALA A 29 -6.44 -1.21 -30.48
CA ALA A 29 -7.54 -0.65 -29.77
C ALA A 29 -7.77 0.73 -30.39
N GLN A 30 -8.81 0.87 -31.21
CA GLN A 30 -9.14 2.13 -31.84
C GLN A 30 -9.45 3.11 -30.71
N PRO A 31 -8.75 4.22 -30.60
CA PRO A 31 -9.09 5.28 -29.68
C PRO A 31 -10.28 6.04 -30.26
N SER A 32 -11.47 5.47 -30.16
CA SER A 32 -12.68 6.10 -30.60
C SER A 32 -13.50 6.58 -29.42
N GLU A 33 -13.03 7.56 -28.69
CA GLU A 33 -13.95 8.39 -27.93
C GLU A 33 -13.27 9.68 -27.58
N SER A 34 -13.96 10.79 -27.86
CA SER A 34 -13.58 12.12 -27.47
C SER A 34 -13.43 12.20 -25.95
N ALA A 35 -12.45 12.96 -25.47
CA ALA A 35 -12.30 13.21 -24.05
C ALA A 35 -13.59 13.79 -23.44
N LEU A 36 -13.96 13.30 -22.27
CA LEU A 36 -15.09 13.80 -21.48
C LEU A 36 -14.57 14.55 -20.25
N PRO A 37 -15.25 15.62 -19.80
CA PRO A 37 -16.34 16.32 -20.47
C PRO A 37 -15.87 17.00 -21.77
N SER A 38 -16.80 17.43 -22.63
CA SER A 38 -16.46 18.27 -23.80
C SER A 38 -15.78 19.57 -23.33
N ALA A 39 -15.02 20.23 -24.23
CA ALA A 39 -14.41 21.54 -23.91
C ALA A 39 -15.46 22.56 -23.44
N ARG A 40 -16.65 22.57 -24.06
CA ARG A 40 -17.77 23.45 -23.68
C ARG A 40 -18.26 23.15 -22.25
N ASP A 41 -18.42 21.87 -21.90
CA ASP A 41 -18.93 21.49 -20.58
C ASP A 41 -17.84 21.64 -19.50
N PHE A 42 -16.58 21.39 -19.84
CA PHE A 42 -15.46 21.73 -18.99
C PHE A 42 -15.43 23.23 -18.62
N LEU A 43 -15.62 24.13 -19.62
CA LEU A 43 -15.68 25.57 -19.38
C LEU A 43 -16.91 26.00 -18.57
N LYS A 44 -18.02 25.26 -18.62
CA LYS A 44 -19.14 25.49 -17.69
C LYS A 44 -18.78 25.07 -16.26
N LEU A 45 -18.19 23.89 -16.10
CA LEU A 45 -17.77 23.37 -14.80
C LEU A 45 -16.71 24.25 -14.14
N SER A 46 -15.80 24.84 -14.92
CA SER A 46 -14.72 25.71 -14.40
C SER A 46 -15.20 26.99 -13.73
N ARG A 47 -16.47 27.33 -13.86
CA ARG A 47 -17.07 28.51 -13.18
C ARG A 47 -17.37 28.24 -11.70
N THR A 48 -17.52 26.96 -11.31
CA THR A 48 -17.95 26.55 -9.96
C THR A 48 -17.03 25.51 -9.33
N HIS A 49 -16.14 24.90 -10.11
CA HIS A 49 -15.24 23.86 -9.64
C HIS A 49 -13.78 24.20 -9.97
N THR A 50 -12.89 23.84 -9.07
CA THR A 50 -11.45 24.06 -9.23
C THR A 50 -10.71 22.79 -9.67
N LEU A 51 -11.26 21.60 -9.38
CA LEU A 51 -10.71 20.32 -9.83
C LEU A 51 -11.72 19.63 -10.75
N ILE A 52 -11.32 19.41 -12.01
CA ILE A 52 -12.22 18.85 -13.03
C ILE A 52 -11.54 17.67 -13.69
N PRO A 53 -12.05 16.43 -13.50
CA PRO A 53 -11.56 15.26 -14.21
C PRO A 53 -11.82 15.37 -15.71
N VAL A 54 -10.78 15.13 -16.53
CA VAL A 54 -10.88 14.93 -17.98
C VAL A 54 -10.53 13.47 -18.22
N TYR A 55 -11.44 12.70 -18.81
CA TYR A 55 -11.28 11.26 -18.87
C TYR A 55 -11.71 10.66 -20.20
N ARG A 56 -11.28 9.43 -20.41
CA ARG A 56 -11.72 8.54 -21.50
C ARG A 56 -11.95 7.16 -20.92
N THR A 57 -13.01 6.48 -21.37
CA THR A 57 -13.29 5.10 -21.01
C THR A 57 -12.90 4.20 -22.17
N VAL A 58 -12.22 3.11 -21.87
CA VAL A 58 -11.87 2.06 -22.83
C VAL A 58 -12.30 0.70 -22.26
N THR A 59 -12.62 -0.26 -23.13
CA THR A 59 -12.99 -1.62 -22.74
C THR A 59 -11.77 -2.34 -22.14
N ALA A 60 -11.99 -3.09 -21.07
CA ALA A 60 -10.96 -3.85 -20.33
C ALA A 60 -11.09 -5.37 -20.49
N ASP A 61 -11.59 -5.84 -21.65
CA ASP A 61 -11.80 -7.27 -21.90
C ASP A 61 -10.49 -8.06 -22.11
N LEU A 62 -9.46 -7.41 -22.68
CA LEU A 62 -8.14 -8.00 -22.95
C LEU A 62 -7.03 -7.45 -22.02
N GLU A 63 -7.36 -6.52 -21.12
CA GLU A 63 -6.39 -5.88 -20.25
C GLU A 63 -6.58 -6.29 -18.79
N THR A 64 -5.46 -6.47 -18.10
CA THR A 64 -5.43 -6.69 -16.66
C THR A 64 -4.73 -5.52 -15.96
N PRO A 65 -4.99 -5.26 -14.68
CA PRO A 65 -4.22 -4.27 -13.92
C PRO A 65 -2.71 -4.49 -13.98
N VAL A 66 -2.27 -5.75 -13.99
CA VAL A 66 -0.85 -6.13 -14.11
C VAL A 66 -0.28 -5.73 -15.47
N SER A 67 -0.98 -6.05 -16.58
CA SER A 67 -0.51 -5.70 -17.93
C SER A 67 -0.50 -4.18 -18.14
N ALA A 68 -1.53 -3.49 -17.68
CA ALA A 68 -1.59 -2.03 -17.73
C ALA A 68 -0.44 -1.38 -16.92
N PHE A 69 -0.19 -1.83 -15.69
CA PHE A 69 0.91 -1.33 -14.87
C PHE A 69 2.27 -1.53 -15.55
N LEU A 70 2.53 -2.70 -16.12
CA LEU A 70 3.77 -2.99 -16.83
C LEU A 70 4.00 -2.06 -18.04
N ARG A 71 2.95 -1.59 -18.69
CA ARG A 71 3.02 -0.67 -19.83
C ARG A 71 3.18 0.78 -19.41
N ILE A 72 2.37 1.24 -18.44
CA ILE A 72 2.34 2.67 -18.09
C ILE A 72 3.44 3.08 -17.10
N ALA A 73 3.83 2.19 -16.17
CA ALA A 73 4.85 2.47 -15.17
C ALA A 73 6.29 2.33 -15.72
N ARG A 74 6.46 2.61 -17.03
CA ARG A 74 7.76 2.67 -17.72
C ARG A 74 7.86 3.93 -18.56
N LYS A 75 9.01 4.58 -18.45
CA LYS A 75 9.40 5.72 -19.29
C LYS A 75 9.53 5.29 -20.78
N PRO A 76 9.56 6.23 -21.73
CA PRO A 76 9.77 5.90 -23.15
C PRO A 76 11.06 5.13 -23.44
N ASN A 77 12.10 5.33 -22.64
CA ASN A 77 13.38 4.61 -22.74
C ASN A 77 13.36 3.19 -22.10
N GLY A 78 12.20 2.71 -21.67
CA GLY A 78 12.02 1.38 -21.07
C GLY A 78 12.36 1.29 -19.59
N GLN A 79 12.93 2.34 -19.00
CA GLN A 79 13.21 2.38 -17.56
C GLN A 79 11.91 2.50 -16.74
N PRO A 80 11.86 1.95 -15.52
CA PRO A 80 10.70 2.10 -14.66
C PRO A 80 10.47 3.58 -14.28
N GLU A 81 9.20 3.97 -14.13
CA GLU A 81 8.89 5.25 -13.48
C GLU A 81 9.42 5.20 -12.04
N PRO A 82 10.04 6.27 -11.55
CA PRO A 82 10.65 6.29 -10.22
C PRO A 82 9.60 6.14 -9.12
N GLU A 83 8.43 6.73 -9.33
CA GLU A 83 7.33 6.73 -8.39
C GLU A 83 6.06 6.25 -9.09
N ALA A 84 5.42 5.24 -8.50
CA ALA A 84 4.20 4.64 -9.04
C ALA A 84 3.47 3.85 -7.95
N PHE A 85 2.16 3.69 -8.14
CA PHE A 85 1.39 2.79 -7.31
C PHE A 85 0.44 1.91 -8.14
N LEU A 86 0.11 0.76 -7.56
CA LEU A 86 -1.00 -0.10 -7.93
C LEU A 86 -1.74 -0.48 -6.65
N LEU A 87 -3.00 -0.09 -6.53
CA LEU A 87 -3.91 -0.51 -5.47
C LEU A 87 -5.00 -1.36 -6.10
N GLU A 88 -5.11 -2.61 -5.67
CA GLU A 88 -6.02 -3.58 -6.26
C GLU A 88 -6.83 -4.27 -5.15
N SER A 89 -8.11 -4.50 -5.38
CA SER A 89 -8.90 -5.39 -4.55
C SER A 89 -9.17 -6.67 -5.33
N VAL A 90 -8.69 -7.81 -4.84
CA VAL A 90 -8.74 -9.09 -5.56
C VAL A 90 -9.82 -10.01 -5.02
N GLU A 91 -10.13 -9.93 -3.72
CA GLU A 91 -11.18 -10.70 -3.05
C GLU A 91 -12.10 -9.78 -2.24
N GLY A 92 -13.37 -10.15 -2.06
CA GLY A 92 -14.25 -9.41 -1.16
C GLY A 92 -15.65 -9.06 -1.68
N GLY A 93 -16.13 -9.72 -2.74
CA GLY A 93 -17.49 -9.53 -3.27
C GLY A 93 -17.70 -8.19 -3.99
N GLU A 94 -18.94 -7.89 -4.37
CA GLU A 94 -19.29 -6.74 -5.23
C GLU A 94 -18.93 -5.36 -4.64
N HIS A 95 -18.74 -5.25 -3.33
CA HIS A 95 -18.51 -3.96 -2.68
C HIS A 95 -17.05 -3.63 -2.40
N VAL A 96 -16.14 -4.61 -2.32
CA VAL A 96 -14.72 -4.39 -2.01
C VAL A 96 -13.85 -4.54 -3.25
N GLY A 97 -14.19 -5.45 -4.17
CA GLY A 97 -13.37 -5.79 -5.34
C GLY A 97 -13.61 -4.96 -6.60
N ARG A 98 -14.39 -3.86 -6.55
CA ARG A 98 -14.87 -3.21 -7.76
C ARG A 98 -13.80 -2.45 -8.52
N TYR A 99 -12.90 -1.74 -7.84
CA TYR A 99 -11.95 -0.85 -8.49
C TYR A 99 -10.50 -1.25 -8.25
N THR A 100 -9.68 -1.06 -9.29
CA THR A 100 -8.22 -1.04 -9.18
C THR A 100 -7.71 0.30 -9.66
N PHE A 101 -6.77 0.89 -8.91
CA PHE A 101 -6.19 2.19 -9.23
C PHE A 101 -4.71 2.06 -9.52
N ILE A 102 -4.24 2.75 -10.57
CA ILE A 102 -2.83 2.84 -10.93
C ILE A 102 -2.48 4.31 -11.15
N GLY A 103 -1.41 4.77 -10.52
CA GLY A 103 -0.89 6.13 -10.70
C GLY A 103 0.60 6.14 -10.96
N ILE A 104 1.02 7.13 -11.76
CA ILE A 104 2.41 7.40 -12.12
C ILE A 104 2.64 8.91 -12.12
N GLU A 105 3.90 9.32 -12.02
CA GLU A 105 4.30 10.73 -12.14
C GLU A 105 3.57 11.62 -11.11
N PRO A 106 3.76 11.41 -9.79
CA PRO A 106 3.16 12.29 -8.79
C PRO A 106 3.70 13.71 -8.96
N TYR A 107 2.84 14.70 -8.81
CA TYR A 107 3.22 16.10 -8.93
C TYR A 107 3.70 16.73 -7.62
N LYS A 108 3.36 16.09 -6.49
CA LYS A 108 3.70 16.53 -5.15
C LYS A 108 3.97 15.33 -4.27
N LYS A 109 4.90 15.46 -3.34
CA LYS A 109 5.22 14.45 -2.32
C LYS A 109 5.38 15.11 -0.96
N ILE A 110 4.83 14.49 0.07
CA ILE A 110 4.96 14.91 1.48
C ILE A 110 5.60 13.75 2.23
N VAL A 111 6.71 14.01 2.91
CA VAL A 111 7.42 13.02 3.75
C VAL A 111 7.57 13.58 5.15
N SER A 112 7.31 12.77 6.18
CA SER A 112 7.53 13.20 7.57
C SER A 112 8.41 12.23 8.36
N ARG A 113 9.19 12.81 9.28
CA ARG A 113 9.93 12.10 10.34
C ARG A 113 9.78 12.88 11.64
N GLY A 114 9.13 12.31 12.64
CA GLY A 114 8.69 13.05 13.80
C GLY A 114 7.91 14.28 13.35
N THR A 115 8.26 15.44 13.86
CA THR A 115 7.64 16.71 13.48
C THR A 115 8.28 17.38 12.26
N SER A 116 9.36 16.84 11.69
CA SER A 116 9.97 17.36 10.48
C SER A 116 9.21 16.91 9.25
N ILE A 117 8.72 17.85 8.45
CA ILE A 117 7.94 17.63 7.23
C ILE A 117 8.69 18.20 6.05
N MET A 118 8.91 17.39 5.02
CA MET A 118 9.41 17.80 3.71
C MET A 118 8.27 17.73 2.69
N VAL A 119 8.06 18.82 1.97
CA VAL A 119 7.15 18.88 0.81
C VAL A 119 7.98 19.14 -0.43
N GLU A 120 7.82 18.27 -1.41
CA GLU A 120 8.37 18.42 -2.75
C GLU A 120 7.21 18.60 -3.74
N GLU A 121 7.24 19.69 -4.49
CA GLU A 121 6.22 20.01 -5.50
C GLU A 121 6.87 20.71 -6.69
N ASN A 122 6.66 20.19 -7.90
CA ASN A 122 7.25 20.72 -9.14
C ASN A 122 8.77 20.92 -9.06
N GLY A 123 9.48 19.99 -8.42
CA GLY A 123 10.94 20.02 -8.25
C GLY A 123 11.44 21.01 -7.19
N ARG A 124 10.54 21.73 -6.51
CA ARG A 124 10.89 22.60 -5.38
C ARG A 124 10.67 21.86 -4.07
N ARG A 125 11.60 22.01 -3.14
CA ARG A 125 11.52 21.40 -1.80
C ARG A 125 11.44 22.47 -0.72
N ARG A 126 10.58 22.23 0.27
CA ARG A 126 10.53 22.97 1.51
C ARG A 126 10.51 22.00 2.69
N THR A 127 11.20 22.32 3.75
CA THR A 127 11.20 21.55 5.00
C THR A 127 10.82 22.48 6.14
N PHE A 128 9.96 21.99 7.03
CA PHE A 128 9.47 22.74 8.19
C PHE A 128 9.03 21.78 9.29
N THR A 129 8.79 22.32 10.49
CA THR A 129 8.24 21.56 11.63
C THR A 129 6.73 21.69 11.67
N GLY A 130 6.01 20.57 11.79
CA GLY A 130 4.55 20.56 11.79
C GLY A 130 3.94 19.20 12.17
N ASP A 131 2.63 19.12 12.05
CA ASP A 131 1.81 17.90 12.19
C ASP A 131 1.48 17.37 10.79
N ILE A 132 1.83 16.11 10.49
CA ILE A 132 1.61 15.50 9.17
C ILE A 132 0.13 15.38 8.82
N PHE A 133 -0.75 15.18 9.81
CA PHE A 133 -2.19 15.09 9.58
C PHE A 133 -2.76 16.46 9.20
N ALA A 134 -2.29 17.52 9.86
CA ALA A 134 -2.66 18.89 9.52
C ALA A 134 -2.14 19.28 8.12
N GLU A 135 -0.90 18.91 7.76
CA GLU A 135 -0.36 19.17 6.42
C GLU A 135 -1.12 18.43 5.33
N LEU A 136 -1.49 17.15 5.55
CA LEU A 136 -2.31 16.40 4.60
C LEU A 136 -3.70 17.03 4.44
N LYS A 137 -4.33 17.42 5.55
CA LYS A 137 -5.62 18.13 5.56
C LYS A 137 -5.54 19.42 4.76
N GLN A 138 -4.52 20.23 5.00
CA GLN A 138 -4.26 21.46 4.25
C GLN A 138 -4.02 21.19 2.76
N ALA A 139 -3.25 20.15 2.43
CA ALA A 139 -2.94 19.80 1.05
C ALA A 139 -4.16 19.32 0.24
N LEU A 140 -5.17 18.77 0.90
CA LEU A 140 -6.43 18.33 0.28
C LEU A 140 -7.52 19.41 0.34
N SER A 141 -7.37 20.44 1.17
CA SER A 141 -8.35 21.51 1.35
C SER A 141 -8.27 22.59 0.25
N GLY A 142 -9.29 23.47 0.22
CA GLY A 142 -9.31 24.62 -0.70
C GLY A 142 -9.69 24.28 -2.13
N HIS A 143 -10.08 23.05 -2.41
CA HIS A 143 -10.50 22.61 -3.74
C HIS A 143 -12.01 22.33 -3.77
N THR A 144 -12.61 22.59 -4.94
CA THR A 144 -14.00 22.24 -5.24
C THR A 144 -14.02 21.23 -6.38
N PRO A 145 -13.98 19.90 -6.06
CA PRO A 145 -13.91 18.86 -7.10
C PRO A 145 -15.24 18.68 -7.80
N ALA A 146 -15.21 18.59 -9.13
CA ALA A 146 -16.36 18.20 -9.93
C ALA A 146 -16.59 16.69 -9.85
N ARG A 147 -17.76 16.28 -9.39
CA ARG A 147 -18.18 14.87 -9.36
C ARG A 147 -18.92 14.55 -10.65
N LEU A 148 -18.29 13.77 -11.52
CA LEU A 148 -18.88 13.36 -12.79
C LEU A 148 -19.50 11.96 -12.66
N PRO A 149 -20.76 11.76 -13.12
CA PRO A 149 -21.41 10.46 -13.05
C PRO A 149 -20.60 9.37 -13.76
N GLY A 150 -20.55 8.18 -13.16
CA GLY A 150 -19.88 7.02 -13.73
C GLY A 150 -18.37 6.91 -13.46
N LEU A 151 -17.74 7.95 -12.94
CA LEU A 151 -16.33 7.88 -12.50
C LEU A 151 -16.20 7.14 -11.14
N PRO A 152 -15.05 6.49 -10.92
CA PRO A 152 -14.71 5.86 -9.64
C PRO A 152 -14.57 6.90 -8.52
N PRO A 153 -14.59 6.46 -7.24
CA PRO A 153 -14.47 7.38 -6.11
C PRO A 153 -13.14 8.14 -6.08
N PHE A 154 -12.04 7.54 -6.56
CA PHE A 154 -10.72 8.16 -6.59
C PHE A 154 -10.35 8.58 -8.02
N THR A 155 -10.26 9.88 -8.25
CA THR A 155 -9.86 10.47 -9.55
C THR A 155 -8.58 11.30 -9.47
N ALA A 156 -8.24 11.78 -8.29
CA ALA A 156 -7.00 12.50 -7.95
C ALA A 156 -6.86 12.58 -6.43
N GLY A 157 -5.65 12.68 -5.93
CA GLY A 157 -5.40 12.80 -4.50
C GLY A 157 -4.06 12.22 -4.07
N ALA A 158 -3.94 11.98 -2.78
CA ALA A 158 -2.78 11.39 -2.14
C ALA A 158 -2.88 9.87 -2.09
N VAL A 159 -1.78 9.17 -2.38
CA VAL A 159 -1.58 7.73 -2.17
C VAL A 159 -0.26 7.53 -1.46
N GLY A 160 -0.22 6.69 -0.45
CA GLY A 160 1.03 6.43 0.26
C GLY A 160 0.83 5.60 1.51
N PHE A 161 1.67 5.87 2.50
CA PHE A 161 1.63 5.15 3.76
C PHE A 161 1.83 6.07 4.96
N PHE A 162 1.31 5.62 6.09
CA PHE A 162 1.73 6.00 7.42
C PHE A 162 2.40 4.79 8.08
N ALA A 163 3.63 4.97 8.56
CA ALA A 163 4.31 3.97 9.37
C ALA A 163 3.70 3.91 10.77
N TYR A 164 3.90 2.80 11.49
CA TYR A 164 3.39 2.65 12.86
C TYR A 164 3.81 3.81 13.77
N ASP A 165 5.05 4.26 13.63
CA ASP A 165 5.64 5.28 14.49
C ASP A 165 5.04 6.67 14.36
N VAL A 166 4.19 6.94 13.33
CA VAL A 166 3.41 8.19 13.24
C VAL A 166 2.47 8.35 14.44
N VAL A 167 2.14 7.26 15.14
CA VAL A 167 1.35 7.29 16.38
C VAL A 167 1.94 8.25 17.43
N ARG A 168 3.24 8.52 17.38
CA ARG A 168 3.90 9.49 18.28
C ARG A 168 3.49 10.94 18.04
N GLN A 169 2.81 11.24 16.94
CA GLN A 169 2.12 12.51 16.70
C GLN A 169 0.67 12.51 17.21
N ILE A 170 0.15 11.34 17.64
CA ILE A 170 -1.20 11.17 18.16
C ILE A 170 -1.16 11.01 19.68
N GLU A 171 -0.28 10.14 20.18
CA GLU A 171 -0.16 9.74 21.57
C GLU A 171 1.28 9.93 22.08
N ARG A 172 1.42 10.18 23.38
CA ARG A 172 2.73 10.28 24.03
C ARG A 172 3.21 8.89 24.41
N LEU A 173 4.18 8.36 23.67
CA LEU A 173 4.78 7.06 23.93
C LEU A 173 6.26 7.19 24.28
N PRO A 174 6.81 6.26 25.11
CA PRO A 174 8.25 6.16 25.32
C PRO A 174 8.97 5.96 23.98
N SER A 175 10.26 6.24 23.91
CA SER A 175 11.09 6.03 22.72
C SER A 175 12.27 5.13 23.09
N LEU A 176 12.00 3.83 23.25
CA LEU A 176 12.94 2.82 23.70
C LEU A 176 13.48 1.98 22.54
N ALA A 177 12.61 1.67 21.58
CA ALA A 177 12.94 0.86 20.42
C ALA A 177 13.84 1.61 19.42
N ALA A 178 14.88 0.91 18.91
CA ALA A 178 15.83 1.49 17.96
C ALA A 178 15.21 1.67 16.56
N ASP A 179 15.40 2.84 15.94
CA ASP A 179 15.08 3.02 14.51
C ASP A 179 16.19 2.43 13.64
N GLU A 180 16.01 1.18 13.21
CA GLU A 180 17.00 0.46 12.41
C GLU A 180 16.78 0.60 10.91
N LEU A 181 15.52 0.73 10.48
CA LEU A 181 15.15 0.75 9.07
C LEU A 181 15.23 2.16 8.47
N GLY A 182 15.14 3.18 9.30
CA GLY A 182 15.12 4.56 8.86
C GLY A 182 13.94 4.86 7.92
N VAL A 183 12.80 4.20 8.11
CA VAL A 183 11.57 4.46 7.35
C VAL A 183 10.98 5.79 7.81
N PRO A 184 10.53 6.68 6.89
CA PRO A 184 9.80 7.86 7.30
C PRO A 184 8.47 7.48 7.99
N ASP A 185 7.98 8.35 8.88
CA ASP A 185 6.70 8.13 9.56
C ASP A 185 5.51 8.24 8.61
N ALA A 186 5.66 9.01 7.53
CA ALA A 186 4.71 9.03 6.44
C ALA A 186 5.40 9.39 5.10
N CYS A 187 4.88 8.84 4.01
CA CYS A 187 5.20 9.26 2.66
C CYS A 187 3.94 9.24 1.81
N LEU A 188 3.53 10.41 1.34
CA LEU A 188 2.29 10.62 0.61
C LEU A 188 2.60 11.26 -0.74
N MET A 189 2.27 10.58 -1.81
CA MET A 189 2.45 11.02 -3.19
C MET A 189 1.10 11.50 -3.77
N PHE A 190 1.05 12.67 -4.37
CA PHE A 190 -0.16 13.25 -4.94
C PHE A 190 -0.20 13.05 -6.44
N PHE A 191 -1.29 12.45 -6.90
CA PHE A 191 -1.51 12.12 -8.28
C PHE A 191 -2.73 12.88 -8.83
N ASP A 192 -2.58 13.44 -10.01
CA ASP A 192 -3.64 14.03 -10.81
C ASP A 192 -3.90 13.26 -12.11
N GLN A 193 -3.21 12.12 -12.26
CA GLN A 193 -3.30 11.19 -13.37
C GLN A 193 -3.46 9.77 -12.85
N VAL A 194 -4.60 9.15 -13.14
CA VAL A 194 -4.99 7.83 -12.61
C VAL A 194 -5.60 6.98 -13.70
N LEU A 195 -5.22 5.69 -13.76
CA LEU A 195 -6.02 4.65 -14.39
C LEU A 195 -6.90 3.99 -13.34
N ALA A 196 -8.18 3.86 -13.62
CA ALA A 196 -9.09 3.13 -12.76
C ALA A 196 -9.79 2.02 -13.55
N PHE A 197 -9.59 0.77 -13.13
CA PHE A 197 -10.36 -0.37 -13.64
C PHE A 197 -11.67 -0.46 -12.87
N ASP A 198 -12.79 -0.53 -13.59
CA ASP A 198 -14.08 -0.95 -13.06
C ASP A 198 -14.30 -2.42 -13.45
N HIS A 199 -14.05 -3.34 -12.51
CA HIS A 199 -14.13 -4.78 -12.75
C HIS A 199 -15.57 -5.25 -12.99
N VAL A 200 -16.57 -4.53 -12.50
CA VAL A 200 -17.99 -4.83 -12.73
C VAL A 200 -18.39 -4.48 -14.15
N LYS A 201 -18.02 -3.29 -14.61
CA LYS A 201 -18.35 -2.83 -15.97
C LYS A 201 -17.38 -3.33 -17.05
N LYS A 202 -16.24 -3.91 -16.67
CA LYS A 202 -15.16 -4.29 -17.58
C LYS A 202 -14.62 -3.09 -18.38
N GLU A 203 -14.41 -1.99 -17.68
CA GLU A 203 -13.96 -0.72 -18.25
C GLU A 203 -12.67 -0.23 -17.56
N ILE A 204 -11.87 0.53 -18.31
CA ILE A 204 -10.74 1.29 -17.78
C ILE A 204 -11.04 2.77 -17.99
N HIS A 205 -11.06 3.54 -16.93
CA HIS A 205 -11.11 4.99 -17.00
C HIS A 205 -9.68 5.54 -16.97
N LEU A 206 -9.27 6.18 -18.05
CA LEU A 206 -8.06 6.99 -18.12
C LEU A 206 -8.44 8.40 -17.65
N ILE A 207 -7.89 8.86 -16.54
CA ILE A 207 -8.33 10.10 -15.89
C ILE A 207 -7.13 11.03 -15.72
N VAL A 208 -7.30 12.28 -16.11
CA VAL A 208 -6.37 13.38 -15.81
C VAL A 208 -7.20 14.52 -15.20
N THR A 209 -6.98 14.83 -13.94
CA THR A 209 -7.70 15.88 -13.25
C THR A 209 -6.98 17.22 -13.43
N ALA A 210 -7.66 18.17 -14.06
CA ALA A 210 -7.18 19.53 -14.20
C ALA A 210 -7.40 20.30 -12.90
N ASP A 211 -6.34 20.89 -12.36
CA ASP A 211 -6.37 21.73 -11.17
C ASP A 211 -6.28 23.21 -11.58
N LEU A 212 -7.40 23.91 -11.50
CA LEU A 212 -7.50 25.31 -11.88
C LEU A 212 -6.91 26.27 -10.83
N THR A 213 -6.65 25.80 -9.61
CA THR A 213 -5.99 26.63 -8.59
C THR A 213 -4.52 26.89 -8.92
N ARG A 214 -3.92 26.05 -9.76
CA ARG A 214 -2.53 26.17 -10.25
C ARG A 214 -2.41 26.94 -11.54
N GLU A 215 -3.53 27.40 -12.08
CA GLU A 215 -3.57 28.07 -13.37
C GLU A 215 -3.76 29.56 -13.20
N PRO A 216 -3.21 30.37 -14.11
CA PRO A 216 -3.56 31.79 -14.17
C PRO A 216 -5.07 31.98 -14.35
N SER A 217 -5.61 33.08 -13.81
CA SER A 217 -7.02 33.42 -13.97
C SER A 217 -7.40 33.44 -15.46
N GLY A 218 -8.52 32.80 -15.80
CA GLY A 218 -9.01 32.70 -17.18
C GLY A 218 -8.35 31.62 -18.05
N ALA A 219 -7.41 30.84 -17.52
CA ALA A 219 -6.68 29.82 -18.28
C ALA A 219 -7.39 28.46 -18.38
N ALA A 220 -8.70 28.38 -18.11
CA ALA A 220 -9.43 27.09 -18.10
C ALA A 220 -9.37 26.34 -19.45
N ALA A 221 -9.40 27.03 -20.57
CA ALA A 221 -9.28 26.43 -21.92
C ALA A 221 -7.90 25.80 -22.13
N GLN A 222 -6.83 26.47 -21.67
CA GLN A 222 -5.47 25.97 -21.73
C GLN A 222 -5.28 24.76 -20.77
N ALA A 223 -5.88 24.79 -19.57
CA ALA A 223 -5.89 23.67 -18.63
C ALA A 223 -6.56 22.44 -19.26
N TYR A 224 -7.71 22.61 -19.90
CA TYR A 224 -8.37 21.53 -20.65
C TYR A 224 -7.47 20.93 -21.74
N ALA A 225 -6.89 21.79 -22.58
CA ALA A 225 -6.01 21.34 -23.66
C ALA A 225 -4.79 20.55 -23.13
N ARG A 226 -4.20 20.99 -22.01
CA ARG A 226 -3.11 20.25 -21.34
C ARG A 226 -3.59 18.92 -20.80
N ALA A 227 -4.76 18.86 -20.16
CA ALA A 227 -5.33 17.62 -19.64
C ALA A 227 -5.60 16.62 -20.78
N VAL A 228 -6.18 17.05 -21.90
CA VAL A 228 -6.39 16.22 -23.09
C VAL A 228 -5.05 15.70 -23.66
N LYS A 229 -4.03 16.56 -23.74
CA LYS A 229 -2.69 16.15 -24.21
C LYS A 229 -2.08 15.08 -23.30
N ARG A 230 -2.21 15.22 -21.97
CA ARG A 230 -1.75 14.22 -21.00
C ARG A 230 -2.55 12.92 -21.10
N LEU A 231 -3.88 13.02 -21.26
CA LEU A 231 -4.78 11.88 -21.46
C LEU A 231 -4.39 11.08 -22.71
N ASN A 232 -4.10 11.74 -23.83
CA ASN A 232 -3.63 11.08 -25.06
C ASN A 232 -2.26 10.40 -24.84
N ARG A 233 -1.36 10.99 -24.06
CA ARG A 233 -0.08 10.37 -23.69
C ARG A 233 -0.29 9.13 -22.84
N LEU A 234 -1.22 9.16 -21.89
CA LEU A 234 -1.56 8.03 -21.04
C LEU A 234 -2.15 6.87 -21.88
N ALA A 235 -3.08 7.17 -22.79
CA ALA A 235 -3.63 6.21 -23.74
C ALA A 235 -2.54 5.58 -24.63
N ALA A 236 -1.62 6.38 -25.16
CA ALA A 236 -0.49 5.90 -25.93
C ALA A 236 0.46 5.01 -25.12
N ARG A 237 0.65 5.29 -23.82
CA ARG A 237 1.41 4.39 -22.92
C ARG A 237 0.71 3.05 -22.73
N LEU A 238 -0.61 3.05 -22.52
CA LEU A 238 -1.39 1.83 -22.36
C LEU A 238 -1.38 0.96 -23.62
N ALA A 239 -1.33 1.56 -24.80
CA ALA A 239 -1.26 0.85 -26.09
C ALA A 239 0.13 0.26 -26.43
N ARG A 240 1.17 0.50 -25.60
CA ARG A 240 2.51 -0.08 -25.84
C ARG A 240 2.49 -1.60 -25.74
N PRO A 241 3.39 -2.31 -26.46
CA PRO A 241 3.58 -3.73 -26.23
C PRO A 241 4.04 -4.01 -24.80
N LEU A 242 3.71 -5.20 -24.30
CA LEU A 242 4.23 -5.63 -23.01
C LEU A 242 5.75 -5.76 -23.08
N PRO A 243 6.48 -5.38 -22.02
CA PRO A 243 7.91 -5.61 -21.96
C PRO A 243 8.21 -7.11 -22.07
N ALA A 244 9.30 -7.45 -22.75
CA ALA A 244 9.77 -8.82 -22.78
C ALA A 244 9.98 -9.35 -21.35
N PRO A 245 9.61 -10.61 -21.06
CA PRO A 245 9.90 -11.21 -19.78
C PRO A 245 11.41 -11.12 -19.49
N GLY A 246 11.74 -10.71 -18.26
CA GLY A 246 13.13 -10.74 -17.80
C GLY A 246 13.66 -12.18 -17.82
N LYS A 247 14.98 -12.34 -17.98
CA LYS A 247 15.58 -13.68 -17.83
C LYS A 247 15.32 -14.19 -16.42
N PRO A 248 14.89 -15.46 -16.25
CA PRO A 248 14.75 -16.05 -14.93
C PRO A 248 16.10 -15.93 -14.18
N ARG A 249 16.08 -15.38 -12.98
CA ARG A 249 17.26 -15.37 -12.12
C ARG A 249 17.28 -16.69 -11.35
N THR A 250 18.23 -17.55 -11.67
CA THR A 250 18.50 -18.77 -10.90
C THR A 250 19.09 -18.40 -9.54
N GLY A 251 18.26 -18.33 -8.54
CA GLY A 251 18.64 -18.20 -7.14
C GLY A 251 18.47 -19.52 -6.39
N PRO A 252 18.96 -19.67 -5.15
CA PRO A 252 18.68 -20.83 -4.34
C PRO A 252 17.17 -21.00 -4.17
N ALA A 253 16.66 -22.23 -4.31
CA ALA A 253 15.23 -22.54 -4.31
C ALA A 253 14.53 -22.05 -3.02
N ARG A 254 15.24 -21.99 -1.90
CA ARG A 254 14.70 -21.59 -0.59
C ARG A 254 15.21 -20.21 -0.15
N LEU A 255 14.29 -19.34 0.29
CA LEU A 255 14.65 -18.03 0.82
C LEU A 255 15.29 -18.19 2.22
N LYS A 256 16.47 -17.61 2.42
CA LYS A 256 17.08 -17.52 3.75
C LYS A 256 16.43 -16.34 4.49
N LEU A 257 15.84 -16.65 5.64
CA LEU A 257 15.29 -15.66 6.56
C LEU A 257 16.20 -15.53 7.78
N THR A 258 16.40 -14.31 8.24
CA THR A 258 17.09 -14.01 9.49
C THR A 258 16.11 -13.29 10.41
N ALA A 259 15.74 -13.94 11.51
CA ALA A 259 14.90 -13.31 12.52
C ALA A 259 15.70 -12.24 13.26
N ARG A 260 15.12 -11.03 13.41
CA ARG A 260 15.76 -9.92 14.13
C ARG A 260 15.83 -10.20 15.63
N THR A 261 14.79 -10.83 16.17
CA THR A 261 14.72 -11.24 17.58
C THR A 261 14.94 -12.74 17.67
N SER A 262 15.88 -13.17 18.53
CA SER A 262 16.10 -14.61 18.74
C SER A 262 14.87 -15.26 19.41
N LYS A 263 14.65 -16.55 19.15
CA LYS A 263 13.53 -17.28 19.75
C LYS A 263 13.52 -17.14 21.30
N PRO A 264 14.61 -17.35 22.05
CA PRO A 264 14.58 -17.17 23.49
C PRO A 264 14.20 -15.76 23.94
N ALA A 265 14.67 -14.73 23.23
CA ALA A 265 14.32 -13.35 23.54
C ALA A 265 12.83 -13.07 23.31
N PHE A 266 12.25 -13.57 22.21
CA PHE A 266 10.82 -13.43 21.94
C PHE A 266 9.97 -14.14 22.99
N LEU A 267 10.32 -15.40 23.35
CA LEU A 267 9.61 -16.13 24.40
C LEU A 267 9.64 -15.38 25.74
N LYS A 268 10.78 -14.77 26.09
CA LYS A 268 10.88 -13.92 27.28
C LYS A 268 9.96 -12.70 27.20
N SER A 269 9.87 -12.05 26.05
CA SER A 269 8.94 -10.92 25.85
C SER A 269 7.48 -11.35 25.99
N VAL A 270 7.10 -12.53 25.47
CA VAL A 270 5.75 -13.09 25.66
C VAL A 270 5.46 -13.33 27.14
N LEU A 271 6.38 -13.96 27.87
CA LEU A 271 6.21 -14.18 29.32
C LEU A 271 6.08 -12.85 30.08
N ARG A 272 6.83 -11.82 29.69
CA ARG A 272 6.73 -10.50 30.30
C ARG A 272 5.39 -9.81 29.99
N ALA A 273 4.88 -9.92 28.75
CA ALA A 273 3.56 -9.43 28.39
C ALA A 273 2.45 -10.14 29.21
N LYS A 274 2.56 -11.46 29.42
CA LYS A 274 1.63 -12.20 30.31
C LYS A 274 1.69 -11.71 31.76
N GLN A 275 2.82 -11.25 32.26
CA GLN A 275 2.91 -10.63 33.58
C GLN A 275 2.13 -9.31 33.63
N TYR A 276 2.22 -8.46 32.60
CA TYR A 276 1.42 -7.23 32.50
C TYR A 276 -0.09 -7.53 32.44
N ILE A 277 -0.49 -8.60 31.73
CA ILE A 277 -1.88 -9.05 31.69
C ILE A 277 -2.34 -9.52 33.09
N ALA A 278 -1.53 -10.32 33.77
CA ALA A 278 -1.83 -10.81 35.11
C ALA A 278 -1.88 -9.68 36.16
N SER A 279 -1.13 -8.59 35.96
CA SER A 279 -1.17 -7.38 36.80
C SER A 279 -2.37 -6.49 36.52
N GLY A 280 -3.15 -6.77 35.45
CA GLY A 280 -4.29 -5.94 35.06
C GLY A 280 -3.93 -4.70 34.24
N ASP A 281 -2.70 -4.59 33.70
CA ASP A 281 -2.29 -3.47 32.85
C ASP A 281 -3.01 -3.49 31.51
N VAL A 282 -3.15 -4.66 30.88
CA VAL A 282 -3.79 -4.88 29.57
C VAL A 282 -4.54 -6.21 29.54
N PHE A 283 -5.54 -6.33 28.67
CA PHE A 283 -6.21 -7.60 28.37
C PHE A 283 -5.46 -8.37 27.29
N GLN A 284 -4.92 -7.63 26.32
CA GLN A 284 -4.20 -8.14 25.16
C GLN A 284 -3.09 -7.19 24.75
N CYS A 285 -1.96 -7.72 24.30
CA CYS A 285 -0.86 -6.98 23.72
C CYS A 285 -0.31 -7.74 22.51
N VAL A 286 -0.18 -7.08 21.36
CA VAL A 286 0.36 -7.71 20.13
C VAL A 286 1.86 -7.55 20.07
N LEU A 287 2.61 -8.65 20.17
CA LEU A 287 4.06 -8.67 19.98
C LEU A 287 4.44 -9.18 18.60
N SER A 288 5.46 -8.58 17.99
CA SER A 288 5.83 -8.89 16.61
C SER A 288 7.29 -9.31 16.44
N GLN A 289 7.57 -9.95 15.31
CA GLN A 289 8.90 -10.32 14.87
C GLN A 289 9.16 -9.84 13.46
N ARG A 290 10.35 -9.28 13.22
CA ARG A 290 10.86 -8.96 11.90
C ARG A 290 11.79 -10.03 11.39
N PHE A 291 11.61 -10.41 10.13
CA PHE A 291 12.45 -11.31 9.36
C PHE A 291 13.09 -10.56 8.22
N ASP A 292 14.43 -10.58 8.17
CA ASP A 292 15.21 -9.92 7.13
C ASP A 292 15.64 -10.97 6.09
N CYS A 293 15.65 -10.56 4.80
CA CYS A 293 16.00 -11.43 3.68
C CYS A 293 16.59 -10.62 2.50
N VAL A 294 17.17 -11.33 1.55
CA VAL A 294 17.54 -10.78 0.23
C VAL A 294 16.70 -11.51 -0.82
N PRO A 295 15.62 -10.88 -1.34
CA PRO A 295 14.74 -11.52 -2.30
C PRO A 295 15.44 -11.91 -3.61
N GLY A 296 16.34 -11.10 -4.13
CA GLY A 296 17.11 -11.36 -5.35
C GLY A 296 16.29 -11.38 -6.64
N VAL A 297 15.04 -10.88 -6.59
CA VAL A 297 14.12 -10.78 -7.73
C VAL A 297 13.44 -9.42 -7.75
N ASP A 298 12.85 -9.08 -8.89
CA ASP A 298 12.12 -7.82 -9.09
C ASP A 298 10.92 -7.72 -8.14
N ALA A 299 10.73 -6.53 -7.55
CA ALA A 299 9.66 -6.29 -6.58
C ALA A 299 8.26 -6.48 -7.18
N PHE A 300 8.06 -6.12 -8.45
CA PHE A 300 6.78 -6.33 -9.11
C PHE A 300 6.51 -7.80 -9.45
N ALA A 301 7.56 -8.59 -9.70
CA ALA A 301 7.43 -10.04 -9.82
C ALA A 301 6.97 -10.68 -8.50
N ILE A 302 7.46 -10.17 -7.35
CA ILE A 302 6.98 -10.59 -6.03
C ILE A 302 5.51 -10.21 -5.84
N TYR A 303 5.10 -9.00 -6.22
CA TYR A 303 3.69 -8.59 -6.18
C TYR A 303 2.79 -9.53 -6.99
N ARG A 304 3.18 -9.85 -8.23
CA ARG A 304 2.44 -10.79 -9.09
C ARG A 304 2.32 -12.17 -8.47
N ALA A 305 3.39 -12.68 -7.86
CA ALA A 305 3.38 -13.95 -7.15
C ALA A 305 2.48 -13.90 -5.90
N LEU A 306 2.55 -12.80 -5.12
CA LEU A 306 1.75 -12.61 -3.90
C LEU A 306 0.24 -12.56 -4.22
N ARG A 307 -0.13 -11.93 -5.33
CA ARG A 307 -1.50 -11.87 -5.85
C ARG A 307 -2.10 -13.28 -6.14
N ILE A 308 -1.23 -14.25 -6.44
CA ILE A 308 -1.64 -15.64 -6.70
C ILE A 308 -1.62 -16.47 -5.41
N VAL A 309 -0.60 -16.25 -4.56
CA VAL A 309 -0.38 -17.06 -3.34
C VAL A 309 -1.33 -16.66 -2.22
N ASN A 310 -1.64 -15.37 -2.12
CA ASN A 310 -2.46 -14.80 -1.04
C ASN A 310 -3.27 -13.62 -1.55
N PRO A 311 -4.27 -13.83 -2.42
CA PRO A 311 -5.17 -12.76 -2.81
C PRO A 311 -5.88 -12.21 -1.57
N SER A 312 -6.13 -10.89 -1.57
CA SER A 312 -6.72 -10.19 -0.41
C SER A 312 -7.49 -8.96 -0.85
N PRO A 313 -8.41 -8.43 -0.02
CA PRO A 313 -9.17 -7.23 -0.32
C PRO A 313 -8.31 -5.99 -0.59
N TYR A 314 -7.13 -5.92 -0.01
CA TYR A 314 -6.19 -4.82 -0.19
C TYR A 314 -4.84 -5.35 -0.68
N MET A 315 -4.68 -5.41 -1.99
CA MET A 315 -3.40 -5.69 -2.62
C MET A 315 -2.75 -4.37 -3.02
N TYR A 316 -1.48 -4.18 -2.72
CA TYR A 316 -0.78 -2.95 -3.05
C TYR A 316 0.67 -3.16 -3.46
N PHE A 317 1.08 -2.34 -4.41
CA PHE A 317 2.46 -2.15 -4.83
C PHE A 317 2.73 -0.64 -4.87
N LEU A 318 3.67 -0.18 -4.07
CA LEU A 318 4.14 1.20 -4.10
C LEU A 318 5.63 1.22 -4.39
N ARG A 319 6.02 2.12 -5.28
CA ARG A 319 7.42 2.42 -5.61
C ARG A 319 7.69 3.86 -5.25
N PHE A 320 8.79 4.06 -4.51
CA PHE A 320 9.28 5.37 -4.15
C PHE A 320 10.68 5.55 -4.70
N GLU A 321 10.96 6.73 -5.26
CA GLU A 321 12.32 7.13 -5.56
C GLU A 321 13.01 7.52 -4.25
N GLY A 322 14.10 6.81 -3.94
CA GLY A 322 15.05 7.26 -2.96
C GLY A 322 15.87 8.42 -3.53
N GLN A 323 16.33 9.30 -2.69
CA GLN A 323 17.26 10.33 -3.13
C GLN A 323 18.66 9.71 -3.17
N GLY A 324 19.12 9.34 -4.36
CA GLY A 324 20.53 9.06 -4.59
C GLY A 324 21.37 10.24 -4.08
N GLN A 325 22.54 9.97 -3.55
CA GLN A 325 23.51 11.01 -3.19
C GLN A 325 23.64 11.96 -4.38
N GLY A 326 23.25 13.22 -4.19
CA GLY A 326 23.06 14.20 -5.25
C GLY A 326 24.25 14.27 -6.20
N SER A 327 23.96 14.27 -7.49
CA SER A 327 24.80 14.90 -8.48
C SER A 327 25.02 16.35 -8.03
N GLY A 328 26.22 16.62 -7.50
CA GLY A 328 26.58 17.93 -6.97
C GLY A 328 26.35 19.01 -8.02
N ILE A 329 25.40 19.86 -7.79
CA ILE A 329 25.42 21.22 -8.35
C ILE A 329 26.60 21.92 -7.65
N ARG A 330 27.68 22.07 -8.36
CA ARG A 330 28.80 22.92 -7.94
C ARG A 330 28.26 24.35 -7.81
N ASP A 331 28.12 24.78 -6.58
CA ASP A 331 28.00 26.20 -6.25
C ASP A 331 29.31 26.87 -6.69
N GLN A 332 29.28 27.65 -7.77
CA GLN A 332 30.35 28.58 -8.13
C GLN A 332 30.18 29.81 -7.24
N GLY A 333 30.91 29.83 -6.15
CA GLY A 333 30.95 30.96 -5.22
C GLY A 333 32.29 31.08 -4.49
N SER A 334 33.16 31.93 -5.07
CA SER A 334 34.33 32.65 -4.48
C SER A 334 35.48 31.85 -3.88
N ALA A 335 36.58 31.88 -4.64
CA ALA A 335 37.92 31.61 -4.17
C ALA A 335 38.35 32.53 -3.03
N ARG A 336 38.83 31.97 -1.92
CA ARG A 336 39.86 32.59 -1.08
C ARG A 336 40.96 31.58 -0.82
N GLN A 337 42.16 31.96 -1.24
CA GLN A 337 43.44 31.30 -1.02
C GLN A 337 43.78 31.25 0.47
N GLY A 338 44.25 30.11 0.92
CA GLY A 338 44.85 29.91 2.23
C GLY A 338 45.81 28.74 2.18
N THR A 339 47.08 29.04 2.31
CA THR A 339 48.29 28.21 2.20
C THR A 339 48.45 27.20 3.33
N GLY A 340 48.85 25.97 2.99
CA GLY A 340 49.89 25.20 3.70
C GLY A 340 49.48 24.40 4.94
N ASN A 341 49.48 23.08 4.90
CA ASN A 341 50.53 22.23 5.47
C ASN A 341 50.24 20.73 5.22
N ARG A 342 51.28 20.01 4.83
CA ARG A 342 51.30 18.55 4.74
C ARG A 342 51.50 18.00 6.15
N ASP A 343 50.67 17.02 6.54
CA ASP A 343 51.10 15.99 7.46
C ASP A 343 50.51 14.62 7.08
N GLN A 344 51.39 13.64 6.99
CA GLN A 344 51.15 12.25 6.70
C GLN A 344 50.72 11.55 8.02
N GLY A 345 49.66 10.77 7.97
CA GLY A 345 49.19 9.98 9.14
C GLY A 345 48.23 8.88 8.78
N SER A 346 48.76 7.68 8.56
CA SER A 346 48.21 6.31 8.74
C SER A 346 46.71 6.05 8.51
N ALA A 347 46.47 5.19 7.54
CA ALA A 347 45.20 4.50 7.28
C ALA A 347 44.70 3.73 8.50
N ASN A 348 43.54 4.08 9.01
CA ASN A 348 42.74 3.22 9.86
C ASN A 348 41.41 2.89 9.16
N LYS A 349 41.32 1.65 8.63
CA LYS A 349 40.14 1.08 7.99
C LYS A 349 39.11 0.72 9.07
N ASN A 350 38.26 1.64 9.45
CA ASN A 350 36.99 1.38 10.11
C ASN A 350 35.98 2.40 9.61
N SER A 351 35.44 2.15 8.42
CA SER A 351 34.30 2.91 7.90
C SER A 351 33.02 2.53 8.63
N ARG A 352 32.85 3.04 9.86
CA ARG A 352 31.52 3.20 10.44
C ARG A 352 30.79 4.21 9.55
N HIS A 353 29.77 3.76 8.86
CA HIS A 353 28.83 4.62 8.15
C HIS A 353 28.32 5.70 9.14
N LYS A 354 28.85 6.90 9.06
CA LYS A 354 28.25 8.07 9.69
C LYS A 354 26.91 8.29 9.01
N ARG A 355 25.82 7.92 9.66
CA ARG A 355 24.46 8.29 9.26
C ARG A 355 24.42 9.82 9.22
N SER A 356 23.94 10.36 8.10
CA SER A 356 23.63 11.79 7.95
C SER A 356 22.68 12.20 9.07
N SER A 357 23.02 13.23 9.79
CA SER A 357 22.19 13.81 10.88
C SER A 357 21.04 14.67 10.34
N ASP A 358 20.78 14.66 9.03
CA ASP A 358 19.64 15.34 8.44
C ASP A 358 18.35 14.58 8.79
N PRO A 359 17.41 15.16 9.57
CA PRO A 359 16.16 14.54 9.95
C PRO A 359 15.26 14.20 8.73
N CYS A 360 15.51 14.80 7.58
CA CYS A 360 14.90 14.48 6.29
C CYS A 360 15.77 13.60 5.40
N SER A 361 16.68 12.78 5.98
CA SER A 361 17.47 11.81 5.21
C SER A 361 16.56 11.00 4.27
N PRO A 362 16.92 10.88 2.98
CA PRO A 362 16.02 10.38 1.94
C PRO A 362 15.60 8.94 2.19
N ILE A 363 14.41 8.60 1.67
CA ILE A 363 13.98 7.22 1.51
C ILE A 363 15.09 6.49 0.73
N PRO A 364 15.55 5.32 1.21
CA PRO A 364 16.57 4.57 0.49
C PRO A 364 16.13 4.21 -0.93
N ASP A 365 17.03 4.25 -1.90
CA ASP A 365 16.72 4.06 -3.31
C ASP A 365 17.24 2.70 -3.83
N PRO A 366 16.42 1.92 -4.55
CA PRO A 366 14.98 2.03 -4.69
C PRO A 366 14.22 1.45 -3.49
N CYS A 367 13.07 2.04 -3.15
CA CYS A 367 12.23 1.56 -2.07
C CYS A 367 10.88 1.07 -2.60
N PHE A 368 10.41 -0.09 -2.10
CA PHE A 368 9.14 -0.67 -2.48
C PHE A 368 8.37 -1.16 -1.26
N ILE A 369 7.04 -1.03 -1.33
CA ILE A 369 6.12 -1.68 -0.39
C ILE A 369 5.22 -2.59 -1.20
N VAL A 370 5.25 -3.88 -0.89
CA VAL A 370 4.49 -4.94 -1.57
C VAL A 370 3.67 -5.68 -0.53
N GLY A 371 2.36 -5.63 -0.64
CA GLY A 371 1.53 -6.22 0.40
C GLY A 371 0.19 -6.76 -0.07
N SER A 372 -0.40 -7.55 0.82
CA SER A 372 -1.66 -8.27 0.65
C SER A 372 -2.39 -8.27 2.00
N SER A 373 -2.98 -7.12 2.33
CA SER A 373 -3.67 -6.96 3.61
C SER A 373 -5.11 -7.44 3.53
N PRO A 374 -5.56 -8.27 4.49
CA PRO A 374 -6.95 -8.66 4.58
C PRO A 374 -7.82 -7.59 5.26
N GLU A 375 -7.23 -6.60 5.95
CA GLU A 375 -7.94 -5.84 6.97
C GLU A 375 -8.01 -4.34 6.66
N LEU A 376 -9.25 -3.83 6.62
CA LEU A 376 -9.57 -2.41 6.59
C LEU A 376 -9.14 -1.74 7.90
N LEU A 377 -8.42 -0.62 7.84
CA LEU A 377 -8.22 0.22 9.01
C LEU A 377 -9.45 1.13 9.24
N VAL A 378 -9.71 2.00 8.28
CA VAL A 378 -10.92 2.84 8.25
C VAL A 378 -11.18 3.32 6.83
N ARG A 379 -12.45 3.41 6.48
CA ARG A 379 -12.90 4.00 5.22
C ARG A 379 -13.87 5.15 5.52
N VAL A 380 -13.70 6.23 4.79
CA VAL A 380 -14.66 7.34 4.78
C VAL A 380 -15.10 7.58 3.36
N HIS A 381 -16.39 7.52 3.11
CA HIS A 381 -16.99 7.87 1.83
C HIS A 381 -18.05 8.95 2.04
N GLY A 382 -17.77 10.15 1.55
CA GLY A 382 -18.54 11.33 1.91
C GLY A 382 -18.49 11.59 3.43
N ARG A 383 -19.62 11.34 4.13
CA ARG A 383 -19.68 11.48 5.61
C ARG A 383 -19.82 10.14 6.33
N LYS A 384 -19.88 9.02 5.62
CA LYS A 384 -19.99 7.68 6.17
C LYS A 384 -18.61 7.18 6.56
N VAL A 385 -18.42 6.84 7.83
CA VAL A 385 -17.23 6.16 8.37
C VAL A 385 -17.54 4.67 8.46
N GLU A 386 -16.65 3.83 7.93
CA GLU A 386 -16.74 2.38 8.00
C GLU A 386 -15.50 1.80 8.69
N TYR A 387 -15.73 0.85 9.58
CA TYR A 387 -14.69 0.10 10.29
C TYR A 387 -15.07 -1.38 10.31
N ARG A 388 -14.11 -2.28 10.02
CA ARG A 388 -14.40 -3.72 9.91
C ARG A 388 -13.35 -4.54 10.65
N PRO A 389 -13.56 -4.80 11.95
CA PRO A 389 -12.66 -5.66 12.71
C PRO A 389 -12.79 -7.11 12.22
N ILE A 390 -11.66 -7.79 12.12
CA ILE A 390 -11.52 -9.18 11.72
C ILE A 390 -10.78 -9.91 12.84
N ALA A 391 -11.36 -11.01 13.33
CA ALA A 391 -10.73 -11.91 14.28
C ALA A 391 -11.12 -13.34 14.00
N GLY A 392 -10.44 -14.28 14.62
CA GLY A 392 -10.68 -15.69 14.42
C GLY A 392 -10.33 -16.19 13.03
N THR A 393 -9.81 -17.38 12.92
CA THR A 393 -9.42 -17.95 11.63
C THR A 393 -9.62 -19.45 11.62
N ARG A 394 -10.25 -19.97 10.56
CA ARG A 394 -10.24 -21.40 10.23
C ARG A 394 -9.81 -21.59 8.77
N PRO A 395 -9.16 -22.71 8.44
CA PRO A 395 -8.86 -23.02 7.05
C PRO A 395 -10.16 -23.31 6.28
N ARG A 396 -10.09 -23.18 4.96
CA ARG A 396 -11.16 -23.66 4.06
C ARG A 396 -10.95 -25.13 3.74
N SER A 397 -12.05 -25.85 3.54
CA SER A 397 -12.02 -27.20 2.96
C SER A 397 -12.65 -27.22 1.57
N ALA A 398 -12.18 -28.14 0.72
CA ALA A 398 -12.82 -28.44 -0.57
C ALA A 398 -14.13 -29.25 -0.38
N ASP A 399 -14.26 -29.95 0.74
CA ASP A 399 -15.51 -30.63 1.14
C ASP A 399 -16.45 -29.63 1.82
N GLU A 400 -17.65 -29.52 1.31
CA GLU A 400 -18.62 -28.53 1.79
C GLU A 400 -19.14 -28.84 3.20
N ALA A 401 -19.21 -30.11 3.59
CA ALA A 401 -19.66 -30.49 4.93
C ALA A 401 -18.57 -30.17 5.96
N GLU A 402 -17.31 -30.44 5.63
CA GLU A 402 -16.18 -30.07 6.46
C GLU A 402 -16.02 -28.55 6.56
N ASP A 403 -16.19 -27.80 5.45
CA ASP A 403 -16.12 -26.32 5.46
C ASP A 403 -17.21 -25.71 6.36
N ARG A 404 -18.42 -26.28 6.36
CA ARG A 404 -19.49 -25.88 7.29
C ARG A 404 -19.21 -26.27 8.74
N ALA A 405 -18.58 -27.42 8.97
CA ALA A 405 -18.17 -27.82 10.31
C ALA A 405 -17.08 -26.90 10.88
N LEU A 406 -16.10 -26.47 10.06
CA LEU A 406 -15.09 -25.48 10.43
C LEU A 406 -15.70 -24.10 10.73
N GLU A 407 -16.73 -23.69 10.00
CA GLU A 407 -17.46 -22.46 10.33
C GLU A 407 -18.20 -22.58 11.67
N ALA A 408 -18.87 -23.71 11.91
CA ALA A 408 -19.57 -23.94 13.17
C ALA A 408 -18.60 -23.96 14.35
N ASP A 409 -17.41 -24.58 14.19
CA ASP A 409 -16.33 -24.59 15.17
C ASP A 409 -15.82 -23.16 15.44
N LEU A 410 -15.59 -22.35 14.39
CA LEU A 410 -15.16 -20.96 14.54
C LEU A 410 -16.18 -20.12 15.34
N ARG A 411 -17.46 -20.31 15.09
CA ARG A 411 -18.55 -19.60 15.79
C ARG A 411 -18.75 -20.05 17.22
N ALA A 412 -18.38 -21.29 17.54
CA ALA A 412 -18.49 -21.87 18.88
C ALA A 412 -17.26 -21.65 19.75
N ASP A 413 -16.15 -21.17 19.18
CA ASP A 413 -14.90 -20.91 19.89
C ASP A 413 -15.05 -19.68 20.80
N GLU A 414 -15.23 -19.92 22.09
CA GLU A 414 -15.43 -18.86 23.10
C GLU A 414 -14.30 -17.83 23.12
N LYS A 415 -13.05 -18.27 22.90
CA LYS A 415 -11.86 -17.39 22.90
C LYS A 415 -11.91 -16.46 21.69
N GLU A 416 -12.13 -16.99 20.48
CA GLU A 416 -12.21 -16.21 19.25
C GLU A 416 -13.38 -15.22 19.28
N VAL A 417 -14.52 -15.65 19.81
CA VAL A 417 -15.70 -14.78 20.00
C VAL A 417 -15.42 -13.67 21.00
N ALA A 418 -14.80 -13.97 22.15
CA ALA A 418 -14.46 -12.97 23.15
C ALA A 418 -13.44 -11.94 22.63
N GLU A 419 -12.41 -12.39 21.90
CA GLU A 419 -11.46 -11.50 21.22
C GLU A 419 -12.18 -10.61 20.19
N HIS A 420 -13.06 -11.17 19.39
CA HIS A 420 -13.82 -10.43 18.39
C HIS A 420 -14.72 -9.36 19.01
N VAL A 421 -15.44 -9.67 20.11
CA VAL A 421 -16.26 -8.68 20.86
C VAL A 421 -15.40 -7.54 21.37
N MET A 422 -14.23 -7.85 21.93
CA MET A 422 -13.27 -6.82 22.39
C MET A 422 -12.83 -5.90 21.25
N LEU A 423 -12.53 -6.44 20.07
CA LEU A 423 -12.14 -5.65 18.89
C LEU A 423 -13.29 -4.81 18.34
N VAL A 424 -14.51 -5.32 18.36
CA VAL A 424 -15.73 -4.58 18.00
C VAL A 424 -15.94 -3.40 18.96
N ASP A 425 -15.78 -3.61 20.24
CA ASP A 425 -15.95 -2.54 21.25
C ASP A 425 -14.86 -1.46 21.13
N LEU A 426 -13.61 -1.89 20.89
CA LEU A 426 -12.51 -0.96 20.61
C LEU A 426 -12.79 -0.12 19.35
N GLY A 427 -13.27 -0.76 18.26
CA GLY A 427 -13.67 -0.06 17.04
C GLY A 427 -14.85 0.90 17.24
N ARG A 428 -15.84 0.51 18.05
CA ARG A 428 -16.94 1.42 18.43
C ARG A 428 -16.45 2.66 19.16
N ASN A 429 -15.49 2.50 20.06
CA ASN A 429 -14.88 3.62 20.76
C ASN A 429 -14.12 4.53 19.77
N ASP A 430 -13.28 3.97 18.90
CA ASP A 430 -12.49 4.75 17.94
C ASP A 430 -13.39 5.52 16.96
N VAL A 431 -14.37 4.86 16.34
CA VAL A 431 -15.35 5.49 15.45
C VAL A 431 -16.23 6.50 16.19
N GLY A 432 -16.59 6.21 17.45
CA GLY A 432 -17.43 7.07 18.29
C GLY A 432 -16.81 8.44 18.56
N ARG A 433 -15.48 8.52 18.68
CA ARG A 433 -14.74 9.78 18.89
C ARG A 433 -14.99 10.81 17.79
N VAL A 434 -15.21 10.35 16.56
CA VAL A 434 -15.30 11.21 15.36
C VAL A 434 -16.69 11.23 14.74
N SER A 435 -17.62 10.42 15.23
CA SER A 435 -18.98 10.31 14.67
C SER A 435 -19.98 11.17 15.44
N GLU A 436 -21.04 11.60 14.76
CA GLU A 436 -22.18 12.25 15.37
C GLU A 436 -22.77 11.35 16.46
N PHE A 437 -23.23 11.96 17.56
CA PHE A 437 -23.81 11.22 18.69
C PHE A 437 -25.00 10.34 18.22
N GLY A 438 -25.01 9.09 18.65
CA GLY A 438 -26.05 8.12 18.30
C GLY A 438 -25.96 7.57 16.86
N SER A 439 -24.99 7.98 16.04
CA SER A 439 -24.85 7.50 14.65
C SER A 439 -24.05 6.22 14.51
N VAL A 440 -23.28 5.83 15.53
CA VAL A 440 -22.48 4.60 15.48
C VAL A 440 -23.37 3.39 15.62
N LYS A 441 -23.30 2.49 14.64
CA LYS A 441 -24.09 1.25 14.58
C LYS A 441 -23.19 0.08 14.23
N VAL A 442 -23.42 -1.05 14.90
CA VAL A 442 -22.94 -2.34 14.43
C VAL A 442 -23.97 -2.84 13.43
N LYS A 443 -23.65 -2.77 12.14
CA LYS A 443 -24.56 -3.15 11.06
C LYS A 443 -24.70 -4.65 10.99
N ASP A 444 -23.56 -5.34 10.98
CA ASP A 444 -23.49 -6.79 10.94
C ASP A 444 -22.51 -7.25 12.02
N LEU A 445 -22.94 -8.14 12.89
CA LEU A 445 -22.14 -8.64 14.00
C LEU A 445 -21.77 -10.10 13.77
N MET A 446 -20.48 -10.43 13.82
CA MET A 446 -19.95 -11.80 13.82
C MET A 446 -20.43 -12.67 12.64
N PHE A 447 -20.46 -12.12 11.44
CA PHE A 447 -20.66 -12.96 10.26
C PHE A 447 -19.34 -13.60 9.80
N VAL A 448 -19.45 -14.77 9.17
CA VAL A 448 -18.27 -15.45 8.61
C VAL A 448 -18.05 -15.00 7.18
N GLU A 449 -16.89 -14.41 6.93
CA GLU A 449 -16.44 -14.08 5.58
C GLU A 449 -15.45 -15.14 5.09
N ARG A 450 -15.74 -15.71 3.91
CA ARG A 450 -14.96 -16.78 3.32
C ARG A 450 -14.03 -16.23 2.27
N TYR A 451 -12.74 -16.50 2.41
CA TYR A 451 -11.70 -16.23 1.44
C TYR A 451 -11.24 -17.53 0.75
N SER A 452 -10.32 -17.45 -0.18
CA SER A 452 -9.83 -18.60 -0.94
C SER A 452 -9.25 -19.73 -0.09
N HIS A 453 -8.58 -19.39 1.04
CA HIS A 453 -7.85 -20.36 1.86
C HIS A 453 -8.25 -20.37 3.33
N VAL A 454 -8.93 -19.34 3.78
CA VAL A 454 -9.34 -19.16 5.18
C VAL A 454 -10.73 -18.56 5.27
N MET A 455 -11.37 -18.71 6.42
CA MET A 455 -12.56 -17.97 6.82
C MET A 455 -12.29 -17.22 8.12
N HIS A 456 -12.96 -16.08 8.29
CA HIS A 456 -12.81 -15.22 9.46
C HIS A 456 -14.16 -14.81 10.04
N LEU A 457 -14.19 -14.51 11.34
CA LEU A 457 -15.25 -13.72 11.95
C LEU A 457 -15.04 -12.25 11.63
N VAL A 458 -16.06 -11.61 11.10
CA VAL A 458 -16.02 -10.19 10.69
C VAL A 458 -17.23 -9.48 11.27
N SER A 459 -17.05 -8.23 11.66
CA SER A 459 -18.18 -7.34 11.97
C SER A 459 -18.06 -6.05 11.17
N SER A 460 -19.19 -5.39 10.94
CA SER A 460 -19.26 -4.12 10.21
C SER A 460 -19.80 -3.02 11.12
N LEU A 461 -18.99 -2.00 11.33
CA LEU A 461 -19.38 -0.80 12.08
C LEU A 461 -19.48 0.38 11.13
N GLU A 462 -20.51 1.18 11.33
CA GLU A 462 -20.72 2.41 10.57
C GLU A 462 -20.97 3.58 11.51
N GLY A 463 -20.47 4.76 11.14
CA GLY A 463 -20.75 6.01 11.82
C GLY A 463 -20.91 7.15 10.81
N LYS A 464 -21.50 8.27 11.25
CA LYS A 464 -21.57 9.49 10.47
C LYS A 464 -20.56 10.49 11.00
N LEU A 465 -19.58 10.85 10.21
CA LEU A 465 -18.51 11.80 10.58
C LEU A 465 -19.11 13.17 11.00
N LYS A 466 -18.66 13.73 12.10
CA LYS A 466 -19.09 15.05 12.59
C LYS A 466 -18.86 16.15 11.55
N PRO A 467 -19.74 17.15 11.42
CA PRO A 467 -19.66 18.18 10.38
C PRO A 467 -18.32 18.93 10.34
N GLU A 468 -17.71 19.17 11.50
CA GLU A 468 -16.45 19.90 11.67
C GLU A 468 -15.20 19.07 11.39
N LEU A 469 -15.34 17.73 11.25
CA LEU A 469 -14.23 16.83 11.05
C LEU A 469 -14.11 16.40 9.56
N GLU A 470 -12.90 16.03 9.17
CA GLU A 470 -12.55 15.54 7.84
C GLU A 470 -12.12 14.08 7.89
N PRO A 471 -12.05 13.38 6.74
CA PRO A 471 -11.69 11.96 6.69
C PRO A 471 -10.39 11.60 7.38
N ILE A 472 -9.40 12.49 7.36
CA ILE A 472 -8.12 12.26 8.04
C ILE A 472 -8.25 12.28 9.57
N ASP A 473 -9.23 12.98 10.10
CA ASP A 473 -9.51 12.97 11.54
C ASP A 473 -10.07 11.60 11.96
N ALA A 474 -10.87 10.95 11.11
CA ALA A 474 -11.33 9.58 11.33
C ALA A 474 -10.16 8.58 11.26
N PHE A 475 -9.24 8.75 10.30
CA PHE A 475 -8.02 7.96 10.23
C PHE A 475 -7.19 8.09 11.53
N ARG A 476 -6.94 9.33 11.97
CA ARG A 476 -6.18 9.61 13.19
C ARG A 476 -6.81 8.99 14.44
N ALA A 477 -8.13 8.97 14.54
CA ALA A 477 -8.85 8.38 15.68
C ALA A 477 -8.77 6.85 15.71
N CYS A 478 -8.75 6.18 14.55
CA CYS A 478 -8.68 4.73 14.43
C CYS A 478 -7.24 4.19 14.45
N PHE A 479 -6.22 5.06 14.27
CA PHE A 479 -4.83 4.64 14.16
C PHE A 479 -4.13 4.58 15.53
N PRO A 480 -3.24 3.58 15.78
CA PRO A 480 -3.12 2.36 14.99
C PRO A 480 -4.27 1.38 15.25
N ALA A 481 -4.39 0.37 14.41
CA ALA A 481 -5.40 -0.67 14.59
C ALA A 481 -5.27 -1.38 15.94
N GLY A 482 -6.41 -1.67 16.57
CA GLY A 482 -6.45 -2.43 17.83
C GLY A 482 -5.88 -3.84 17.68
N THR A 483 -6.13 -4.47 16.52
CA THR A 483 -5.61 -5.80 16.15
C THR A 483 -4.09 -5.86 16.05
N LEU A 484 -3.40 -4.71 16.01
CA LEU A 484 -1.94 -4.60 15.96
C LEU A 484 -1.32 -3.94 17.21
N SER A 485 -2.14 -3.46 18.13
CA SER A 485 -1.70 -2.85 19.39
C SER A 485 -2.13 -3.67 20.60
N GLY A 486 -3.39 -3.64 20.93
CA GLY A 486 -3.98 -4.34 22.07
C GLY A 486 -5.00 -3.49 22.80
N ALA A 487 -5.44 -3.96 23.98
CA ALA A 487 -6.47 -3.33 24.78
C ALA A 487 -6.09 -3.30 26.27
N PRO A 488 -6.12 -2.13 26.96
CA PRO A 488 -6.32 -0.77 26.44
C PRO A 488 -5.20 -0.31 25.50
N LYS A 489 -5.54 0.39 24.42
CA LYS A 489 -4.66 0.70 23.29
C LYS A 489 -3.35 1.39 23.69
N ILE A 490 -3.40 2.48 24.47
CA ILE A 490 -2.21 3.28 24.81
C ILE A 490 -1.26 2.43 25.66
N ARG A 491 -1.76 1.76 26.70
CA ARG A 491 -0.95 0.93 27.58
C ARG A 491 -0.31 -0.24 26.83
N ALA A 492 -1.04 -0.87 25.93
CA ALA A 492 -0.49 -1.92 25.05
C ALA A 492 0.65 -1.39 24.18
N MET A 493 0.54 -0.19 23.62
CA MET A 493 1.62 0.45 22.84
C MET A 493 2.87 0.77 23.68
N GLU A 494 2.70 1.20 24.93
CA GLU A 494 3.83 1.39 25.86
C GLU A 494 4.57 0.08 26.14
N ILE A 495 3.83 -1.01 26.36
CA ILE A 495 4.39 -2.35 26.59
C ILE A 495 5.10 -2.86 25.32
N ILE A 496 4.53 -2.63 24.14
CA ILE A 496 5.16 -2.97 22.86
C ILE A 496 6.51 -2.26 22.73
N GLU A 497 6.55 -0.96 23.04
CA GLU A 497 7.76 -0.16 22.96
C GLU A 497 8.87 -0.64 23.92
N GLU A 498 8.48 -1.19 25.08
CA GLU A 498 9.41 -1.81 26.04
C GLU A 498 9.94 -3.15 25.55
N LEU A 499 9.09 -3.98 24.93
CA LEU A 499 9.38 -5.38 24.66
C LEU A 499 9.93 -5.65 23.26
N GLU A 500 9.68 -4.76 22.28
CA GLU A 500 10.24 -4.87 20.93
C GLU A 500 11.55 -4.08 20.81
N PRO A 501 12.65 -4.70 20.38
CA PRO A 501 13.98 -4.06 20.39
C PRO A 501 14.14 -3.01 19.27
N ALA A 502 13.28 -3.03 18.26
CA ALA A 502 13.33 -2.14 17.11
C ALA A 502 11.94 -1.60 16.74
N ARG A 503 11.91 -0.40 16.21
CA ARG A 503 10.69 0.21 15.69
C ARG A 503 10.07 -0.62 14.57
N ARG A 504 8.75 -0.59 14.50
CA ARG A 504 7.96 -1.39 13.55
C ARG A 504 8.04 -0.89 12.12
N GLY A 505 8.27 0.41 11.90
CA GLY A 505 8.27 1.02 10.58
C GLY A 505 6.93 0.80 9.87
N ILE A 506 6.94 0.14 8.70
CA ILE A 506 5.73 -0.08 7.90
C ILE A 506 4.74 -1.03 8.58
N TYR A 507 5.22 -2.04 9.31
CA TYR A 507 4.36 -3.04 9.94
C TYR A 507 3.45 -2.41 11.01
N GLY A 508 2.15 -2.71 10.92
CA GLY A 508 1.13 -2.14 11.82
C GLY A 508 0.81 -0.67 11.55
N GLY A 509 1.45 -0.07 10.54
CA GLY A 509 1.06 1.19 9.93
C GLY A 509 -0.11 1.02 8.96
N SER A 510 -0.24 1.90 7.98
CA SER A 510 -1.36 1.89 7.04
C SER A 510 -0.93 2.27 5.62
N ILE A 511 -1.56 1.64 4.63
CA ILE A 511 -1.55 2.08 3.23
C ILE A 511 -2.90 2.71 2.94
N LEU A 512 -2.91 3.85 2.26
CA LEU A 512 -4.15 4.57 2.00
C LEU A 512 -4.15 5.33 0.68
N TYR A 513 -5.35 5.67 0.24
CA TYR A 513 -5.59 6.84 -0.60
C TYR A 513 -6.53 7.83 0.11
N ALA A 514 -6.35 9.11 -0.18
CA ALA A 514 -7.23 10.19 0.25
C ALA A 514 -7.43 11.16 -0.92
N ASP A 515 -8.68 11.47 -1.25
CA ASP A 515 -9.02 12.30 -2.39
C ASP A 515 -9.48 13.71 -1.99
N PHE A 516 -9.57 14.58 -2.99
CA PHE A 516 -10.07 15.94 -2.81
C PHE A 516 -11.60 16.03 -2.61
N SER A 517 -12.33 14.92 -2.82
CA SER A 517 -13.79 14.86 -2.66
C SER A 517 -14.23 14.45 -1.26
N GLY A 518 -13.27 14.26 -0.34
CA GLY A 518 -13.55 13.83 1.02
C GLY A 518 -13.74 12.32 1.15
N ASN A 519 -13.12 11.53 0.29
CA ASN A 519 -13.02 10.08 0.45
C ASN A 519 -11.63 9.69 0.97
N LEU A 520 -11.59 8.69 1.82
CA LEU A 520 -10.37 8.05 2.33
C LEU A 520 -10.64 6.56 2.44
N ASP A 521 -9.72 5.75 1.93
CA ASP A 521 -9.73 4.30 2.11
C ASP A 521 -8.34 3.85 2.56
N SER A 522 -8.28 3.06 3.62
CA SER A 522 -7.03 2.68 4.25
C SER A 522 -7.06 1.26 4.78
N CYS A 523 -5.98 0.52 4.59
CA CYS A 523 -5.81 -0.80 5.18
C CYS A 523 -4.63 -0.82 6.15
N ILE A 524 -4.62 -1.81 7.02
CA ILE A 524 -3.51 -2.05 7.93
C ILE A 524 -2.34 -2.65 7.15
N ALA A 525 -1.13 -2.16 7.37
CA ALA A 525 0.06 -2.67 6.69
C ALA A 525 0.56 -3.96 7.38
N ILE A 526 -0.04 -5.08 7.00
CA ILE A 526 0.32 -6.46 7.38
C ILE A 526 0.48 -7.33 6.14
N ARG A 527 1.07 -8.51 6.29
CA ARG A 527 1.39 -9.39 5.14
C ARG A 527 2.17 -8.64 4.06
N THR A 528 3.12 -7.82 4.50
CA THR A 528 3.81 -6.81 3.71
C THR A 528 5.31 -7.10 3.68
N LEU A 529 5.88 -6.95 2.50
CA LEU A 529 7.31 -6.87 2.26
C LEU A 529 7.69 -5.40 2.08
N PHE A 530 8.58 -4.91 2.89
CA PHE A 530 9.28 -3.65 2.68
C PHE A 530 10.65 -3.94 2.07
N LEU A 531 10.92 -3.38 0.90
CA LEU A 531 12.20 -3.49 0.21
C LEU A 531 12.94 -2.17 0.28
N ASN A 532 14.18 -2.23 0.75
CA ASN A 532 15.11 -1.13 0.83
C ASN A 532 16.39 -1.53 0.08
N GLY A 533 16.52 -1.08 -1.17
CA GLY A 533 17.54 -1.62 -2.06
C GLY A 533 17.35 -3.11 -2.27
N GLU A 534 18.37 -3.91 -1.93
CA GLU A 534 18.32 -5.37 -2.03
C GLU A 534 17.79 -6.07 -0.76
N GLN A 535 17.63 -5.32 0.34
CA GLN A 535 17.17 -5.87 1.61
C GLN A 535 15.65 -5.89 1.69
N GLY A 536 15.11 -7.04 2.04
CA GLY A 536 13.68 -7.25 2.27
C GLY A 536 13.39 -7.46 3.76
N HIS A 537 12.33 -6.83 4.24
CA HIS A 537 11.88 -6.89 5.63
C HIS A 537 10.42 -7.33 5.66
N ILE A 538 10.16 -8.42 6.36
CA ILE A 538 8.83 -8.99 6.58
C ILE A 538 8.60 -8.97 8.08
N GLN A 539 7.47 -8.45 8.54
CA GLN A 539 7.14 -8.43 9.97
C GLN A 539 5.74 -9.01 10.20
N ALA A 540 5.61 -9.77 11.28
CA ALA A 540 4.35 -10.38 11.68
C ALA A 540 4.29 -10.50 13.20
N GLY A 541 3.08 -10.44 13.76
CA GLY A 541 2.87 -10.50 15.20
C GLY A 541 1.74 -11.43 15.61
N ALA A 542 1.70 -11.70 16.90
CA ALA A 542 0.69 -12.50 17.56
C ALA A 542 0.09 -11.73 18.75
N GLY A 543 -1.21 -11.90 18.97
CA GLY A 543 -1.93 -11.30 20.09
C GLY A 543 -1.70 -12.11 21.37
N ILE A 544 -0.99 -11.53 22.32
CA ILE A 544 -0.69 -12.18 23.60
C ILE A 544 -1.81 -11.93 24.59
N VAL A 545 -2.40 -13.01 25.08
CA VAL A 545 -3.44 -13.05 26.12
C VAL A 545 -2.99 -13.92 27.29
N ALA A 546 -3.78 -14.01 28.37
CA ALA A 546 -3.45 -14.75 29.57
C ALA A 546 -3.07 -16.21 29.30
N ASP A 547 -3.80 -16.87 28.39
CA ASP A 547 -3.62 -18.29 28.06
C ASP A 547 -2.58 -18.54 26.95
N SER A 548 -1.97 -17.49 26.39
CA SER A 548 -0.97 -17.62 25.33
C SER A 548 0.21 -18.53 25.74
N VAL A 549 0.57 -19.42 24.82
CA VAL A 549 1.75 -20.32 24.94
C VAL A 549 2.88 -19.71 24.12
N PRO A 550 4.02 -19.33 24.74
CA PRO A 550 5.09 -18.59 24.07
C PRO A 550 5.60 -19.22 22.77
N GLU A 551 5.75 -20.55 22.73
CA GLU A 551 6.18 -21.31 21.56
C GLU A 551 5.17 -21.26 20.43
N SER A 552 3.88 -21.28 20.73
CA SER A 552 2.79 -21.18 19.76
C SER A 552 2.76 -19.78 19.13
N GLU A 553 2.90 -18.73 19.94
CA GLU A 553 2.93 -17.34 19.47
C GLU A 553 4.15 -17.06 18.57
N PHE A 554 5.31 -17.66 18.91
CA PHE A 554 6.48 -17.62 18.03
C PHE A 554 6.21 -18.29 16.67
N ALA A 555 5.58 -19.45 16.68
CA ALA A 555 5.23 -20.19 15.48
C ALA A 555 4.18 -19.44 14.65
N GLU A 556 3.22 -18.78 15.30
CA GLU A 556 2.19 -17.97 14.64
C GLU A 556 2.78 -16.80 13.85
N CYS A 557 3.74 -16.06 14.43
CA CYS A 557 4.46 -15.01 13.72
C CYS A 557 5.13 -15.53 12.44
N ALA A 558 5.81 -16.68 12.53
CA ALA A 558 6.46 -17.32 11.38
C ALA A 558 5.43 -17.77 10.32
N ASN A 559 4.29 -18.31 10.76
CA ASN A 559 3.21 -18.74 9.88
C ASN A 559 2.57 -17.55 9.13
N LYS A 560 2.33 -16.43 9.83
CA LYS A 560 1.80 -15.20 9.23
C LYS A 560 2.76 -14.59 8.19
N ALA A 561 4.07 -14.73 8.35
CA ALA A 561 5.06 -14.29 7.38
C ALA A 561 5.14 -15.21 6.13
N ARG A 562 4.69 -16.45 6.24
CA ARG A 562 4.88 -17.52 5.21
C ARG A 562 4.30 -17.18 3.84
N ALA A 563 3.18 -16.46 3.78
CA ALA A 563 2.57 -16.08 2.50
C ALA A 563 3.51 -15.21 1.66
N VAL A 564 4.13 -14.22 2.28
CA VAL A 564 5.10 -13.32 1.61
C VAL A 564 6.36 -14.10 1.21
N VAL A 565 6.85 -14.98 2.07
CA VAL A 565 8.01 -15.84 1.79
C VAL A 565 7.75 -16.72 0.57
N ARG A 566 6.60 -17.42 0.52
CA ARG A 566 6.20 -18.24 -0.63
C ARG A 566 6.07 -17.43 -1.92
N ALA A 567 5.59 -16.19 -1.82
CA ALA A 567 5.50 -15.30 -2.98
C ALA A 567 6.89 -14.95 -3.53
N ILE A 568 7.87 -14.67 -2.67
CA ILE A 568 9.25 -14.42 -3.08
C ILE A 568 9.86 -15.67 -3.74
N GLU A 569 9.70 -16.84 -3.11
CA GLU A 569 10.20 -18.12 -3.65
C GLU A 569 9.56 -18.46 -5.00
N ARG A 570 8.24 -18.23 -5.15
CA ARG A 570 7.55 -18.39 -6.42
C ARG A 570 8.08 -17.44 -7.49
N ALA A 571 8.29 -16.16 -7.15
CA ALA A 571 8.82 -15.16 -8.08
C ALA A 571 10.25 -15.47 -8.54
N ARG A 572 11.06 -16.17 -7.72
CA ARG A 572 12.39 -16.64 -8.11
C ARG A 572 12.36 -17.76 -9.15
N ASN A 573 11.28 -18.57 -9.12
CA ASN A 573 11.12 -19.74 -9.98
C ASN A 573 10.28 -19.45 -11.25
N SER A 574 9.83 -18.20 -11.42
CA SER A 574 9.03 -17.75 -12.58
C SER A 574 9.87 -16.94 -13.55
#